data_428dcd841919433304a8e8840409b1a9
#
_entry.id   428dcd841919433304a8e8840409b1a9
#
_cell.length_a   1.000
_cell.length_b   1.000
_cell.length_c   1.000
_cell.angle_alpha   90.00
_cell.angle_beta   90.00
_cell.angle_gamma   90.00
#
_symmetry.space_group_name_H-M   'P 1'
#
loop_
_entity.id
_entity.type
_entity.pdbx_description
1 polymer ?
#
loop_
_entity_poly.entity_id
_entity_poly.type
_entity_poly.pdbx_seq_one_letter_code
_entity_poly.pdbx_strand_id
1 'polypeptide(L)'
;MSNALHPGIILILVGLIAAIVPKALRRVVLAIGPFAALAAALSMPMGTDLSMEFFGTGYILDYFHVDGLSYVFCMIFALMACIGGIYSCHNDSRIEAFASMAYAGCALGVTLAKDWMTFIAFWEGLAVTSLFLIWCHHTPASRRAGYRYLMVHMLGGNLLLYGIFLEVGAGNGLVMNLSAGAHNLPFWAILIGIAVNAAIPPVNAWLVDAYPEGTITGSVFLSSFTTKVAVYALIRIFAGTDFLMAAGCFMALYGALYAIMENDMRRLLGYHIISQVGFMVAGVGVGTAMALNGAAAHAFSHILYKSLLFMCAGAIIYATGIRKINQLSGMAKRMPFVALCFFVAAFSISGVPLFNGFISKTITIAAAAEAGYDWVYTLLELASVGTFLSITLKMGYFIFLRKEEKDIVMKHKLPKNMYVAMGLGACLCFLYGVYPDLLYRFLPFGAVTYEPFTAARLLSYVEILVVTMVPFMMFLPRMEPHTALSLDTDWFYRKPFAAIMNFVSGLMCALCKGLGDAWGIANDKFMDLTSNPMDFLDARPFRKRTHYNPENYRTSIADPMMIILTVLVSCAAYFITSLRF
;
A
#
# COMPACT_ATOMS: atom_id res chain seq x y z
N MET A 1 -10.42 20.97 -25.83
CA MET A 1 -9.49 20.17 -25.02
C MET A 1 -9.47 20.75 -23.63
N SER A 2 -9.98 20.07 -22.61
CA SER A 2 -9.90 20.53 -21.24
C SER A 2 -8.43 20.46 -20.81
N ASN A 3 -7.85 21.60 -20.39
CA ASN A 3 -6.48 21.68 -19.85
C ASN A 3 -6.42 21.06 -18.42
N ALA A 4 -7.07 19.92 -18.20
CA ALA A 4 -7.05 19.27 -16.90
C ALA A 4 -5.67 18.62 -16.67
N LEU A 5 -4.92 19.16 -15.72
CA LEU A 5 -3.63 18.62 -15.32
C LEU A 5 -3.83 17.42 -14.39
N HIS A 6 -3.23 16.29 -14.71
CA HIS A 6 -3.32 15.08 -13.89
C HIS A 6 -2.59 15.25 -12.55
N PRO A 7 -3.30 15.33 -11.40
CA PRO A 7 -2.67 15.66 -10.10
C PRO A 7 -1.65 14.62 -9.65
N GLY A 8 -1.80 13.34 -10.05
CA GLY A 8 -0.81 12.31 -9.76
C GLY A 8 0.52 12.54 -10.47
N ILE A 9 0.49 12.97 -11.73
CA ILE A 9 1.70 13.32 -12.49
C ILE A 9 2.39 14.55 -11.87
N ILE A 10 1.61 15.54 -11.41
CA ILE A 10 2.16 16.71 -10.70
C ILE A 10 2.96 16.26 -9.48
N LEU A 11 2.44 15.35 -8.65
CA LEU A 11 3.17 14.84 -7.48
C LEU A 11 4.44 14.07 -7.85
N ILE A 12 4.40 13.24 -8.90
CA ILE A 12 5.59 12.54 -9.39
C ILE A 12 6.65 13.55 -9.82
N LEU A 13 6.26 14.60 -10.54
CA LEU A 13 7.18 15.68 -10.96
C LEU A 13 7.73 16.46 -9.74
N VAL A 14 6.89 16.78 -8.75
CA VAL A 14 7.34 17.39 -7.48
C VAL A 14 8.39 16.51 -6.81
N GLY A 15 8.19 15.18 -6.77
CA GLY A 15 9.15 14.23 -6.24
C GLY A 15 10.47 14.24 -7.01
N LEU A 16 10.41 14.23 -8.34
CA LEU A 16 11.60 14.30 -9.22
C LEU A 16 12.38 15.61 -8.99
N ILE A 17 11.69 16.74 -8.96
CA ILE A 17 12.31 18.05 -8.67
C ILE A 17 12.96 18.01 -7.28
N ALA A 18 12.26 17.50 -6.26
CA ALA A 18 12.78 17.39 -4.90
C ALA A 18 14.05 16.52 -4.81
N ALA A 19 14.17 15.48 -5.64
CA ALA A 19 15.35 14.62 -5.68
C ALA A 19 16.60 15.32 -6.28
N ILE A 20 16.39 16.22 -7.24
CA ILE A 20 17.48 16.88 -8.00
C ILE A 20 17.99 18.12 -7.27
N VAL A 21 17.09 18.94 -6.74
CA VAL A 21 17.43 20.27 -6.18
C VAL A 21 18.27 20.17 -4.88
N PRO A 22 19.03 21.25 -4.54
CA PRO A 22 19.75 21.36 -3.28
C PRO A 22 18.84 21.26 -2.06
N LYS A 23 19.40 20.88 -0.91
CA LYS A 23 18.69 20.65 0.36
C LYS A 23 17.74 21.77 0.77
N ALA A 24 18.17 23.02 0.68
CA ALA A 24 17.33 24.16 1.08
C ALA A 24 16.08 24.29 0.19
N LEU A 25 16.24 24.16 -1.12
CA LEU A 25 15.13 24.24 -2.07
C LEU A 25 14.23 23.00 -1.98
N ARG A 26 14.79 21.81 -1.72
CA ARG A 26 14.01 20.58 -1.50
C ARG A 26 12.99 20.74 -0.40
N ARG A 27 13.35 21.36 0.71
CA ARG A 27 12.42 21.64 1.83
C ARG A 27 11.22 22.46 1.38
N VAL A 28 11.46 23.47 0.56
CA VAL A 28 10.41 24.32 -0.01
C VAL A 28 9.54 23.53 -1.00
N VAL A 29 10.17 22.77 -1.90
CA VAL A 29 9.47 21.93 -2.88
C VAL A 29 8.57 20.91 -2.21
N LEU A 30 9.04 20.23 -1.16
CA LEU A 30 8.23 19.25 -0.41
C LEU A 30 7.10 19.92 0.38
N ALA A 31 7.31 21.11 0.93
CA ALA A 31 6.30 21.80 1.73
C ALA A 31 5.21 22.46 0.87
N ILE A 32 5.55 22.96 -0.32
CA ILE A 32 4.64 23.79 -1.14
C ILE A 32 4.22 23.04 -2.43
N GLY A 33 5.12 22.24 -3.03
CA GLY A 33 4.85 21.57 -4.30
C GLY A 33 3.56 20.74 -4.35
N PRO A 34 3.22 19.94 -3.30
CA PRO A 34 1.99 19.17 -3.31
C PRO A 34 0.70 19.99 -3.36
N PHE A 35 0.72 21.27 -2.97
CA PHE A 35 -0.45 22.15 -3.09
C PHE A 35 -0.84 22.40 -4.54
N ALA A 36 0.09 22.29 -5.49
CA ALA A 36 -0.25 22.35 -6.92
C ALA A 36 -1.12 21.15 -7.34
N ALA A 37 -0.82 19.95 -6.81
CA ALA A 37 -1.65 18.78 -7.06
C ALA A 37 -3.01 18.87 -6.36
N LEU A 38 -3.07 19.44 -5.15
CA LEU A 38 -4.33 19.68 -4.45
C LEU A 38 -5.18 20.71 -5.21
N ALA A 39 -4.59 21.81 -5.70
CA ALA A 39 -5.29 22.80 -6.51
C ALA A 39 -5.83 22.19 -7.82
N ALA A 40 -5.04 21.34 -8.49
CA ALA A 40 -5.48 20.59 -9.65
C ALA A 40 -6.65 19.64 -9.29
N ALA A 41 -6.57 18.90 -8.19
CA ALA A 41 -7.64 18.01 -7.72
C ALA A 41 -8.95 18.75 -7.42
N LEU A 42 -8.87 19.92 -6.77
CA LEU A 42 -10.03 20.75 -6.46
C LEU A 42 -10.68 21.40 -7.71
N SER A 43 -9.89 21.64 -8.76
CA SER A 43 -10.36 22.27 -10.00
C SER A 43 -10.84 21.30 -11.07
N MET A 44 -10.80 19.98 -10.82
CA MET A 44 -11.24 18.97 -11.79
C MET A 44 -12.76 19.02 -11.99
N PRO A 45 -13.26 19.23 -13.22
CA PRO A 45 -14.68 19.12 -13.50
C PRO A 45 -15.14 17.67 -13.43
N MET A 46 -16.30 17.40 -12.82
CA MET A 46 -16.94 16.10 -12.85
C MET A 46 -17.25 15.65 -14.29
N GLY A 47 -17.08 14.37 -14.59
CA GLY A 47 -17.28 13.80 -15.92
C GLY A 47 -16.17 14.10 -16.93
N THR A 48 -15.00 14.60 -16.47
CA THR A 48 -13.85 14.77 -17.36
C THR A 48 -13.23 13.42 -17.69
N ASP A 49 -13.14 13.13 -19.00
CA ASP A 49 -12.44 11.97 -19.55
C ASP A 49 -11.29 12.43 -20.45
N LEU A 50 -10.10 11.87 -20.23
CA LEU A 50 -8.95 12.06 -21.12
C LEU A 50 -8.41 10.69 -21.52
N SER A 51 -8.23 10.52 -22.82
CA SER A 51 -7.67 9.31 -23.42
C SER A 51 -6.51 9.63 -24.34
N MET A 52 -5.63 8.65 -24.52
CA MET A 52 -4.52 8.72 -25.47
C MET A 52 -4.29 7.36 -26.11
N GLU A 53 -3.86 7.36 -27.36
CA GLU A 53 -3.44 6.13 -28.01
C GLU A 53 -2.06 5.70 -27.50
N PHE A 54 -1.91 4.44 -27.16
CA PHE A 54 -0.67 3.86 -26.65
C PHE A 54 0.31 3.59 -27.81
N PHE A 55 1.26 4.49 -28.04
CA PHE A 55 2.37 4.37 -28.99
C PHE A 55 2.01 3.82 -30.38
N GLY A 56 0.87 4.20 -30.94
CA GLY A 56 0.45 3.76 -32.28
C GLY A 56 0.04 2.27 -32.37
N THR A 57 -0.26 1.62 -31.24
CA THR A 57 -0.71 0.22 -31.18
C THR A 57 -2.20 0.04 -31.47
N GLY A 58 -2.94 1.13 -31.60
CA GLY A 58 -4.41 1.12 -31.68
C GLY A 58 -5.11 0.91 -30.33
N TYR A 59 -4.37 0.67 -29.23
CA TYR A 59 -4.94 0.57 -27.89
C TYR A 59 -5.12 1.97 -27.28
N ILE A 60 -6.34 2.25 -26.81
CA ILE A 60 -6.68 3.54 -26.19
C ILE A 60 -6.54 3.41 -24.69
N LEU A 61 -5.68 4.23 -24.09
CA LEU A 61 -5.56 4.38 -22.63
C LEU A 61 -6.50 5.49 -22.19
N ASP A 62 -7.50 5.13 -21.38
CA ASP A 62 -8.39 6.08 -20.69
C ASP A 62 -7.78 6.41 -19.31
N TYR A 63 -6.71 7.19 -19.33
CA TYR A 63 -5.84 7.41 -18.18
C TYR A 63 -6.36 8.41 -17.15
N PHE A 64 -7.45 9.11 -17.46
CA PHE A 64 -7.99 10.14 -16.57
C PHE A 64 -9.52 10.16 -16.64
N HIS A 65 -10.16 9.83 -15.53
CA HIS A 65 -11.61 9.84 -15.36
C HIS A 65 -11.98 10.41 -14.00
N VAL A 66 -12.88 11.41 -14.00
CA VAL A 66 -13.35 12.08 -12.79
C VAL A 66 -14.83 11.80 -12.58
N ASP A 67 -15.12 10.93 -11.63
CA ASP A 67 -16.45 10.72 -11.08
C ASP A 67 -16.48 11.01 -9.57
N GLY A 68 -17.64 10.88 -8.92
CA GLY A 68 -17.76 11.16 -7.49
C GLY A 68 -16.82 10.35 -6.61
N LEU A 69 -16.59 9.07 -6.93
CA LEU A 69 -15.72 8.20 -6.15
C LEU A 69 -14.25 8.56 -6.34
N SER A 70 -13.80 8.73 -7.59
CA SER A 70 -12.42 9.15 -7.87
C SER A 70 -12.11 10.53 -7.28
N TYR A 71 -13.09 11.46 -7.30
CA TYR A 71 -12.95 12.80 -6.75
C TYR A 71 -12.68 12.80 -5.24
N VAL A 72 -13.48 12.05 -4.44
CA VAL A 72 -13.31 11.94 -2.98
C VAL A 72 -11.92 11.41 -2.62
N PHE A 73 -11.50 10.30 -3.26
CA PHE A 73 -10.20 9.71 -2.99
C PHE A 73 -9.05 10.57 -3.50
N CYS A 74 -9.20 11.21 -4.65
CA CYS A 74 -8.23 12.15 -5.18
C CYS A 74 -8.01 13.35 -4.24
N MET A 75 -9.11 13.93 -3.74
CA MET A 75 -9.07 15.03 -2.77
C MET A 75 -8.28 14.68 -1.52
N ILE A 76 -8.63 13.58 -0.86
CA ILE A 76 -7.99 13.21 0.40
C ILE A 76 -6.53 12.80 0.21
N PHE A 77 -6.19 12.13 -0.90
CA PHE A 77 -4.81 11.77 -1.21
C PHE A 77 -3.95 13.00 -1.50
N ALA A 78 -4.45 13.97 -2.27
CA ALA A 78 -3.74 15.21 -2.53
C ALA A 78 -3.57 16.05 -1.24
N LEU A 79 -4.62 16.12 -0.40
CA LEU A 79 -4.57 16.79 0.90
C LEU A 79 -3.52 16.15 1.82
N MET A 80 -3.50 14.81 1.85
CA MET A 80 -2.53 14.08 2.67
C MET A 80 -1.10 14.20 2.14
N ALA A 81 -0.91 14.31 0.82
CA ALA A 81 0.40 14.60 0.23
C ALA A 81 0.92 15.98 0.69
N CYS A 82 0.05 16.99 0.82
CA CYS A 82 0.41 18.30 1.38
C CYS A 82 0.84 18.20 2.84
N ILE A 83 0.03 17.58 3.70
CA ILE A 83 0.32 17.43 5.14
C ILE A 83 1.58 16.59 5.35
N GLY A 84 1.71 15.46 4.64
CA GLY A 84 2.89 14.60 4.67
C GLY A 84 4.14 15.29 4.15
N GLY A 85 4.01 16.10 3.09
CA GLY A 85 5.08 16.94 2.54
C GLY A 85 5.61 17.95 3.56
N ILE A 86 4.71 18.67 4.25
CA ILE A 86 5.07 19.57 5.35
C ILE A 86 5.76 18.76 6.47
N TYR A 87 5.21 17.62 6.89
CA TYR A 87 5.78 16.82 7.96
C TYR A 87 7.19 16.31 7.63
N SER A 88 7.44 15.94 6.37
CA SER A 88 8.69 15.32 5.92
C SER A 88 9.75 16.31 5.40
N CYS A 89 9.44 17.61 5.22
CA CYS A 89 10.34 18.57 4.58
C CYS A 89 11.68 18.79 5.30
N HIS A 90 11.81 18.40 6.57
CA HIS A 90 13.08 18.44 7.30
C HIS A 90 14.02 17.27 6.96
N ASN A 91 13.51 16.21 6.32
CA ASN A 91 14.29 15.04 5.94
C ASN A 91 15.25 15.37 4.79
N ASP A 92 16.49 14.91 4.91
CA ASP A 92 17.54 15.21 3.95
C ASP A 92 17.69 14.14 2.84
N SER A 93 17.00 13.02 2.93
CA SER A 93 17.07 11.94 1.94
C SER A 93 16.41 12.32 0.61
N ARG A 94 17.17 12.27 -0.48
CA ARG A 94 16.69 12.51 -1.84
C ARG A 94 15.75 11.40 -2.30
N ILE A 95 16.11 10.16 -1.98
CA ILE A 95 15.35 8.96 -2.36
C ILE A 95 13.99 8.97 -1.65
N GLU A 96 13.96 9.28 -0.35
CA GLU A 96 12.71 9.34 0.40
C GLU A 96 11.81 10.48 -0.07
N ALA A 97 12.40 11.66 -0.43
CA ALA A 97 11.68 12.78 -0.99
C ALA A 97 11.00 12.43 -2.32
N PHE A 98 11.71 11.75 -3.22
CA PHE A 98 11.12 11.23 -4.46
C PHE A 98 10.05 10.19 -4.18
N ALA A 99 10.40 9.16 -3.40
CA ALA A 99 9.55 8.02 -3.15
C ALA A 99 8.21 8.42 -2.50
N SER A 100 8.23 9.35 -1.53
CA SER A 100 7.01 9.81 -0.86
C SER A 100 6.03 10.51 -1.80
N MET A 101 6.52 11.40 -2.67
CA MET A 101 5.70 12.13 -3.62
C MET A 101 5.25 11.25 -4.79
N ALA A 102 6.14 10.40 -5.32
CA ALA A 102 5.80 9.45 -6.37
C ALA A 102 4.77 8.41 -5.88
N TYR A 103 4.88 7.95 -4.63
CA TYR A 103 3.92 7.06 -4.00
C TYR A 103 2.51 7.68 -3.91
N ALA A 104 2.43 8.92 -3.44
CA ALA A 104 1.18 9.66 -3.44
C ALA A 104 0.65 9.92 -4.86
N GLY A 105 1.55 10.22 -5.82
CA GLY A 105 1.20 10.41 -7.23
C GLY A 105 0.65 9.15 -7.88
N CYS A 106 1.24 7.98 -7.60
CA CYS A 106 0.72 6.69 -8.07
C CYS A 106 -0.65 6.38 -7.47
N ALA A 107 -0.89 6.70 -6.19
CA ALA A 107 -2.20 6.55 -5.56
C ALA A 107 -3.28 7.37 -6.29
N LEU A 108 -2.98 8.63 -6.64
CA LEU A 108 -3.86 9.46 -7.46
C LEU A 108 -4.04 8.89 -8.88
N GLY A 109 -2.98 8.31 -9.45
CA GLY A 109 -3.04 7.66 -10.76
C GLY A 109 -4.00 6.49 -10.78
N VAL A 110 -3.97 5.62 -9.78
CA VAL A 110 -4.93 4.50 -9.65
C VAL A 110 -6.37 5.01 -9.52
N THR A 111 -6.60 6.07 -8.74
CA THR A 111 -7.96 6.60 -8.52
C THR A 111 -8.59 7.26 -9.74
N LEU A 112 -7.76 7.76 -10.65
CA LEU A 112 -8.20 8.44 -11.88
C LEU A 112 -8.16 7.54 -13.13
N ALA A 113 -7.62 6.33 -13.03
CA ALA A 113 -7.56 5.37 -14.13
C ALA A 113 -8.96 4.80 -14.42
N LYS A 114 -9.37 4.84 -15.70
CA LYS A 114 -10.62 4.25 -16.19
C LYS A 114 -10.38 2.89 -16.87
N ASP A 115 -9.20 2.70 -17.45
CA ASP A 115 -8.79 1.45 -18.08
C ASP A 115 -7.87 0.61 -17.18
N TRP A 116 -7.87 -0.71 -17.41
CA TRP A 116 -7.11 -1.66 -16.62
C TRP A 116 -5.59 -1.50 -16.75
N MET A 117 -5.08 -1.06 -17.91
CA MET A 117 -3.63 -0.94 -18.14
C MET A 117 -3.06 0.26 -17.38
N THR A 118 -3.75 1.40 -17.41
CA THR A 118 -3.38 2.55 -16.59
C THR A 118 -3.50 2.23 -15.10
N PHE A 119 -4.57 1.53 -14.71
CA PHE A 119 -4.80 1.11 -13.32
C PHE A 119 -3.62 0.28 -12.79
N ILE A 120 -3.22 -0.79 -13.50
CA ILE A 120 -2.14 -1.67 -13.04
C ILE A 120 -0.78 -0.98 -13.08
N ALA A 121 -0.52 -0.10 -14.06
CA ALA A 121 0.75 0.63 -14.14
C ALA A 121 0.99 1.51 -12.90
N PHE A 122 -0.02 2.27 -12.48
CA PHE A 122 0.07 3.06 -11.25
C PHE A 122 0.03 2.20 -9.97
N TRP A 123 -0.68 1.06 -9.99
CA TRP A 123 -0.71 0.11 -8.88
C TRP A 123 0.67 -0.49 -8.61
N GLU A 124 1.39 -0.93 -9.62
CA GLU A 124 2.78 -1.42 -9.48
C GLU A 124 3.74 -0.28 -9.10
N GLY A 125 3.57 0.89 -9.69
CA GLY A 125 4.32 2.09 -9.29
C GLY A 125 4.17 2.42 -7.81
N LEU A 126 2.96 2.25 -7.26
CA LEU A 126 2.67 2.44 -5.83
C LEU A 126 3.42 1.41 -4.96
N ALA A 127 3.47 0.14 -5.36
CA ALA A 127 4.19 -0.90 -4.63
C ALA A 127 5.72 -0.64 -4.61
N VAL A 128 6.29 -0.28 -5.76
CA VAL A 128 7.73 0.01 -5.89
C VAL A 128 8.13 1.25 -5.08
N THR A 129 7.37 2.34 -5.20
CA THR A 129 7.72 3.61 -4.52
C THR A 129 7.59 3.50 -3.00
N SER A 130 6.58 2.79 -2.49
CA SER A 130 6.40 2.55 -1.05
C SER A 130 7.53 1.73 -0.43
N LEU A 131 8.14 0.81 -1.17
CA LEU A 131 9.26 -0.01 -0.72
C LEU A 131 10.46 0.84 -0.28
N PHE A 132 10.75 1.92 -1.03
CA PHE A 132 11.85 2.82 -0.68
C PHE A 132 11.63 3.55 0.65
N LEU A 133 10.37 3.82 1.05
CA LEU A 133 10.05 4.41 2.35
C LEU A 133 10.41 3.49 3.53
N ILE A 134 10.44 2.17 3.28
CA ILE A 134 10.90 1.17 4.25
C ILE A 134 12.42 1.08 4.23
N TRP A 135 13.03 0.96 3.05
CA TRP A 135 14.48 0.77 2.91
C TRP A 135 15.30 2.00 3.30
N CYS A 136 14.77 3.21 3.15
CA CYS A 136 15.44 4.45 3.59
C CYS A 136 15.67 4.54 5.11
N HIS A 137 15.11 3.63 5.90
CA HIS A 137 15.47 3.52 7.33
C HIS A 137 16.84 2.88 7.56
N HIS A 138 17.43 2.21 6.56
CA HIS A 138 18.79 1.66 6.53
C HIS A 138 19.15 0.67 7.66
N THR A 139 18.17 0.08 8.35
CA THR A 139 18.40 -0.95 9.36
C THR A 139 18.39 -2.36 8.76
N PRO A 140 19.07 -3.36 9.37
CA PRO A 140 18.92 -4.75 8.94
C PRO A 140 17.47 -5.28 9.03
N ALA A 141 16.69 -4.76 9.99
CA ALA A 141 15.28 -5.07 10.15
C ALA A 141 14.45 -4.51 8.99
N SER A 142 14.66 -3.23 8.64
CA SER A 142 13.94 -2.58 7.52
C SER A 142 14.26 -3.23 6.17
N ARG A 143 15.51 -3.66 5.95
CA ARG A 143 15.86 -4.39 4.72
C ARG A 143 15.12 -5.71 4.60
N ARG A 144 15.11 -6.53 5.67
CA ARG A 144 14.38 -7.82 5.68
C ARG A 144 12.87 -7.63 5.55
N ALA A 145 12.31 -6.65 6.25
CA ALA A 145 10.88 -6.32 6.15
C ALA A 145 10.51 -5.84 4.75
N GLY A 146 11.34 -4.99 4.13
CA GLY A 146 11.14 -4.52 2.76
C GLY A 146 11.19 -5.65 1.73
N TYR A 147 12.09 -6.63 1.86
CA TYR A 147 12.09 -7.81 0.98
C TYR A 147 10.80 -8.63 1.11
N ARG A 148 10.31 -8.88 2.33
CA ARG A 148 9.04 -9.60 2.53
C ARG A 148 7.86 -8.80 1.98
N TYR A 149 7.85 -7.49 2.21
CA TYR A 149 6.88 -6.55 1.64
C TYR A 149 6.84 -6.67 0.11
N LEU A 150 8.00 -6.57 -0.54
CA LEU A 150 8.12 -6.69 -1.99
C LEU A 150 7.57 -8.03 -2.49
N MET A 151 7.96 -9.15 -1.88
CA MET A 151 7.49 -10.48 -2.30
C MET A 151 5.98 -10.63 -2.21
N VAL A 152 5.36 -10.14 -1.13
CA VAL A 152 3.91 -10.22 -0.96
C VAL A 152 3.19 -9.32 -1.96
N HIS A 153 3.67 -8.09 -2.18
CA HIS A 153 3.08 -7.16 -3.15
C HIS A 153 3.28 -7.61 -4.59
N MET A 154 4.44 -8.19 -4.94
CA MET A 154 4.67 -8.81 -6.25
C MET A 154 3.74 -10.00 -6.50
N LEU A 155 3.50 -10.84 -5.49
CA LEU A 155 2.52 -11.93 -5.61
C LEU A 155 1.11 -11.38 -5.85
N GLY A 156 0.68 -10.40 -5.05
CA GLY A 156 -0.63 -9.75 -5.20
C GLY A 156 -0.78 -9.04 -6.55
N GLY A 157 0.24 -8.27 -6.96
CA GLY A 157 0.28 -7.55 -8.23
C GLY A 157 0.26 -8.48 -9.44
N ASN A 158 1.01 -9.59 -9.41
CA ASN A 158 0.98 -10.58 -10.50
C ASN A 158 -0.38 -11.29 -10.60
N LEU A 159 -1.05 -11.59 -9.48
CA LEU A 159 -2.41 -12.15 -9.50
C LEU A 159 -3.40 -11.14 -10.08
N LEU A 160 -3.31 -9.88 -9.66
CA LEU A 160 -4.12 -8.78 -10.20
C LEU A 160 -3.90 -8.63 -11.70
N LEU A 161 -2.63 -8.56 -12.14
CA LEU A 161 -2.25 -8.46 -13.56
C LEU A 161 -2.77 -9.64 -14.38
N TYR A 162 -2.66 -10.86 -13.85
CA TYR A 162 -3.20 -12.05 -14.50
C TYR A 162 -4.71 -11.96 -14.72
N GLY A 163 -5.47 -11.56 -13.68
CA GLY A 163 -6.91 -11.36 -13.80
C GLY A 163 -7.27 -10.26 -14.79
N ILE A 164 -6.53 -9.15 -14.80
CA ILE A 164 -6.67 -8.06 -15.76
C ILE A 164 -6.43 -8.52 -17.19
N PHE A 165 -5.39 -9.31 -17.45
CA PHE A 165 -5.14 -9.84 -18.79
C PHE A 165 -6.27 -10.74 -19.30
N LEU A 166 -6.91 -11.51 -18.41
CA LEU A 166 -8.07 -12.31 -18.78
C LEU A 166 -9.29 -11.43 -19.12
N GLU A 167 -9.54 -10.35 -18.36
CA GLU A 167 -10.63 -9.40 -18.65
C GLU A 167 -10.39 -8.65 -19.96
N VAL A 168 -9.20 -8.11 -20.17
CA VAL A 168 -8.83 -7.41 -21.41
C VAL A 168 -8.88 -8.36 -22.60
N GLY A 169 -8.41 -9.60 -22.44
CA GLY A 169 -8.50 -10.64 -23.46
C GLY A 169 -9.93 -11.03 -23.82
N ALA A 170 -10.87 -10.88 -22.87
CA ALA A 170 -12.32 -11.05 -23.10
C ALA A 170 -12.99 -9.81 -23.74
N GLY A 171 -12.24 -8.73 -23.99
CA GLY A 171 -12.74 -7.49 -24.58
C GLY A 171 -13.15 -6.42 -23.54
N ASN A 172 -12.97 -6.68 -22.24
CA ASN A 172 -13.33 -5.77 -21.14
C ASN A 172 -12.12 -4.89 -20.78
N GLY A 173 -11.82 -3.87 -21.57
CA GLY A 173 -10.67 -2.97 -21.34
C GLY A 173 -10.85 -1.96 -20.21
N LEU A 174 -12.08 -1.67 -19.79
CA LEU A 174 -12.40 -0.67 -18.77
C LEU A 174 -12.56 -1.30 -17.38
N VAL A 175 -12.17 -0.56 -16.34
CA VAL A 175 -12.40 -0.93 -14.94
C VAL A 175 -13.89 -0.84 -14.64
N MET A 176 -14.50 -1.96 -14.32
CA MET A 176 -15.93 -2.08 -14.08
C MET A 176 -16.24 -2.86 -12.80
N ASN A 177 -17.49 -2.78 -12.34
CA ASN A 177 -17.96 -3.61 -11.24
C ASN A 177 -18.14 -5.06 -11.71
N LEU A 178 -17.42 -5.99 -11.07
CA LEU A 178 -17.45 -7.42 -11.37
C LEU A 178 -18.40 -8.21 -10.44
N SER A 179 -18.96 -7.59 -9.40
CA SER A 179 -19.75 -8.29 -8.37
C SER A 179 -21.02 -8.93 -8.92
N ALA A 180 -21.65 -8.32 -9.94
CA ALA A 180 -22.86 -8.82 -10.57
C ALA A 180 -22.62 -9.93 -11.62
N GLY A 181 -21.35 -10.17 -11.98
CA GLY A 181 -20.95 -11.17 -12.98
C GLY A 181 -20.77 -12.56 -12.41
N ALA A 182 -20.33 -13.49 -13.27
CA ALA A 182 -19.93 -14.81 -12.83
C ALA A 182 -18.66 -14.73 -11.97
N HIS A 183 -18.64 -15.42 -10.84
CA HIS A 183 -17.45 -15.53 -9.97
C HIS A 183 -16.44 -16.52 -10.59
N ASN A 184 -15.89 -16.12 -11.73
CA ASN A 184 -14.95 -16.87 -12.55
C ASN A 184 -13.48 -16.61 -12.13
N LEU A 185 -12.54 -17.18 -12.86
CA LEU A 185 -11.11 -17.05 -12.57
C LEU A 185 -10.61 -15.58 -12.57
N PRO A 186 -10.94 -14.71 -13.54
CA PRO A 186 -10.60 -13.28 -13.48
C PRO A 186 -11.11 -12.59 -12.22
N PHE A 187 -12.38 -12.83 -11.85
CA PHE A 187 -12.98 -12.28 -10.63
C PHE A 187 -12.12 -12.59 -9.38
N TRP A 188 -11.79 -13.87 -9.17
CA TRP A 188 -11.01 -14.28 -8.01
C TRP A 188 -9.55 -13.79 -8.06
N ALA A 189 -8.94 -13.79 -9.24
CA ALA A 189 -7.56 -13.32 -9.39
C ALA A 189 -7.45 -11.81 -9.07
N ILE A 190 -8.36 -10.99 -9.57
CA ILE A 190 -8.43 -9.55 -9.28
C ILE A 190 -8.74 -9.32 -7.80
N LEU A 191 -9.75 -10.03 -7.25
CA LEU A 191 -10.14 -9.88 -5.85
C LEU A 191 -8.99 -10.22 -4.89
N ILE A 192 -8.31 -11.35 -5.09
CA ILE A 192 -7.19 -11.78 -4.24
C ILE A 192 -6.02 -10.79 -4.39
N GLY A 193 -5.71 -10.32 -5.61
CA GLY A 193 -4.68 -9.33 -5.84
C GLY A 193 -4.93 -8.02 -5.07
N ILE A 194 -6.16 -7.52 -5.08
CA ILE A 194 -6.55 -6.32 -4.32
C ILE A 194 -6.59 -6.62 -2.81
N ALA A 195 -7.05 -7.81 -2.40
CA ALA A 195 -7.13 -8.24 -1.01
C ALA A 195 -5.76 -8.24 -0.30
N VAL A 196 -4.69 -8.57 -1.03
CA VAL A 196 -3.32 -8.45 -0.52
C VAL A 196 -3.03 -7.01 -0.08
N ASN A 197 -3.30 -6.03 -0.93
CA ASN A 197 -3.05 -4.62 -0.62
C ASN A 197 -4.03 -4.05 0.42
N ALA A 198 -5.25 -4.58 0.52
CA ALA A 198 -6.20 -4.28 1.57
C ALA A 198 -5.82 -4.90 2.93
N ALA A 199 -4.80 -5.77 2.96
CA ALA A 199 -4.37 -6.53 4.11
C ALA A 199 -5.48 -7.42 4.70
N ILE A 200 -6.25 -8.09 3.83
CA ILE A 200 -7.26 -9.06 4.25
C ILE A 200 -6.55 -10.34 4.74
N PRO A 201 -6.84 -10.85 5.95
CA PRO A 201 -6.27 -12.11 6.41
C PRO A 201 -6.61 -13.29 5.47
N PRO A 202 -5.68 -14.23 5.24
CA PRO A 202 -4.43 -14.47 5.98
C PRO A 202 -3.20 -13.70 5.47
N VAL A 203 -3.33 -12.83 4.46
CA VAL A 203 -2.19 -12.14 3.83
C VAL A 203 -1.93 -10.73 4.40
N ASN A 204 -2.37 -10.46 5.61
CA ASN A 204 -2.31 -9.15 6.26
C ASN A 204 -0.98 -8.82 6.97
N ALA A 205 -0.19 -9.84 7.30
CA ALA A 205 0.94 -9.67 8.22
C ALA A 205 2.09 -8.81 7.66
N TRP A 206 2.18 -8.64 6.33
CA TRP A 206 3.13 -7.72 5.73
C TRP A 206 3.02 -6.29 6.26
N LEU A 207 1.80 -5.85 6.60
CA LEU A 207 1.53 -4.49 7.05
C LEU A 207 2.16 -4.22 8.43
N VAL A 208 1.94 -5.12 9.39
CA VAL A 208 2.48 -5.00 10.76
C VAL A 208 3.96 -5.36 10.84
N ASP A 209 4.51 -6.00 9.81
CA ASP A 209 5.93 -6.28 9.68
C ASP A 209 6.68 -5.10 9.04
N ALA A 210 6.15 -4.50 7.98
CA ALA A 210 6.85 -3.51 7.16
C ALA A 210 6.65 -2.06 7.63
N TYR A 211 5.42 -1.65 7.95
CA TYR A 211 5.13 -0.25 8.29
C TYR A 211 5.87 0.25 9.54
N PRO A 212 6.03 -0.55 10.61
CA PRO A 212 6.83 -0.15 11.77
C PRO A 212 8.31 0.04 11.46
N GLU A 213 8.83 -0.60 10.41
CA GLU A 213 10.23 -0.54 10.00
C GLU A 213 10.50 0.58 8.97
N GLY A 214 9.48 1.30 8.53
CA GLY A 214 9.63 2.50 7.71
C GLY A 214 10.32 3.64 8.46
N THR A 215 10.81 4.65 7.73
CA THR A 215 11.32 5.88 8.33
C THR A 215 10.22 6.59 9.13
N ILE A 216 10.58 7.55 9.97
CA ILE A 216 9.60 8.31 10.77
C ILE A 216 8.62 9.06 9.86
N THR A 217 9.13 9.67 8.80
CA THR A 217 8.37 10.42 7.80
C THR A 217 7.68 9.48 6.81
N GLY A 218 8.36 8.44 6.33
CA GLY A 218 7.80 7.45 5.41
C GLY A 218 6.62 6.68 5.98
N SER A 219 6.61 6.38 7.29
CA SER A 219 5.49 5.67 7.94
C SER A 219 4.17 6.46 7.88
N VAL A 220 4.23 7.79 7.83
CA VAL A 220 3.04 8.65 7.66
C VAL A 220 2.43 8.42 6.27
N PHE A 221 3.26 8.40 5.22
CA PHE A 221 2.81 8.09 3.86
C PHE A 221 2.32 6.65 3.73
N LEU A 222 3.08 5.66 4.24
CA LEU A 222 2.70 4.24 4.21
C LEU A 222 1.31 4.02 4.83
N SER A 223 0.99 4.70 5.94
CA SER A 223 -0.31 4.57 6.59
C SER A 223 -1.47 5.17 5.78
N SER A 224 -1.19 6.02 4.78
CA SER A 224 -2.20 6.83 4.08
C SER A 224 -2.70 6.22 2.78
N PHE A 225 -1.86 5.56 1.98
CA PHE A 225 -2.16 5.27 0.58
C PHE A 225 -2.50 3.80 0.28
N THR A 226 -1.56 2.85 0.34
CA THR A 226 -1.74 1.48 -0.20
C THR A 226 -3.08 0.85 0.17
N THR A 227 -3.41 0.77 1.47
CA THR A 227 -4.64 0.11 1.91
C THR A 227 -5.91 0.85 1.50
N LYS A 228 -5.87 2.18 1.31
CA LYS A 228 -7.02 2.98 0.89
C LYS A 228 -7.20 2.97 -0.62
N VAL A 229 -6.11 2.88 -1.38
CA VAL A 229 -6.17 2.59 -2.82
C VAL A 229 -6.83 1.21 -3.04
N ALA A 230 -6.49 0.21 -2.20
CA ALA A 230 -7.18 -1.08 -2.24
C ALA A 230 -8.66 -0.98 -1.88
N VAL A 231 -9.03 -0.17 -0.87
CA VAL A 231 -10.45 0.10 -0.54
C VAL A 231 -11.17 0.79 -1.69
N TYR A 232 -10.53 1.79 -2.33
CA TYR A 232 -11.07 2.42 -3.54
C TYR A 232 -11.37 1.37 -4.62
N ALA A 233 -10.40 0.48 -4.89
CA ALA A 233 -10.55 -0.59 -5.87
C ALA A 233 -11.69 -1.56 -5.49
N LEU A 234 -11.81 -1.93 -4.20
CA LEU A 234 -12.91 -2.78 -3.73
C LEU A 234 -14.29 -2.11 -3.90
N ILE A 235 -14.41 -0.81 -3.59
CA ILE A 235 -15.66 -0.06 -3.83
C ILE A 235 -15.99 -0.01 -5.32
N ARG A 236 -14.99 0.20 -6.19
CA ARG A 236 -15.15 0.34 -7.64
C ARG A 236 -15.52 -0.97 -8.31
N ILE A 237 -14.91 -2.09 -7.89
CA ILE A 237 -14.91 -3.34 -8.64
C ILE A 237 -15.78 -4.42 -7.96
N PHE A 238 -15.89 -4.41 -6.62
CA PHE A 238 -16.49 -5.50 -5.85
C PHE A 238 -17.61 -5.05 -4.89
N ALA A 239 -18.25 -3.90 -5.14
CA ALA A 239 -19.37 -3.44 -4.33
C ALA A 239 -20.51 -4.47 -4.30
N GLY A 240 -20.96 -4.85 -3.10
CA GLY A 240 -22.03 -5.82 -2.91
C GLY A 240 -21.61 -7.30 -2.97
N THR A 241 -20.30 -7.58 -2.84
CA THR A 241 -19.80 -8.96 -2.76
C THR A 241 -19.92 -9.48 -1.32
N ASP A 242 -20.82 -10.43 -1.07
CA ASP A 242 -21.15 -10.95 0.28
C ASP A 242 -19.95 -11.41 1.10
N PHE A 243 -18.99 -12.09 0.46
CA PHE A 243 -17.77 -12.55 1.12
C PHE A 243 -17.02 -11.41 1.84
N LEU A 244 -17.06 -10.18 1.31
CA LEU A 244 -16.38 -9.04 1.89
C LEU A 244 -16.99 -8.58 3.21
N MET A 245 -18.29 -8.85 3.48
CA MET A 245 -18.90 -8.57 4.78
C MET A 245 -18.21 -9.38 5.88
N ALA A 246 -18.12 -10.70 5.69
CA ALA A 246 -17.49 -11.60 6.66
C ALA A 246 -15.99 -11.32 6.80
N ALA A 247 -15.28 -11.12 5.69
CA ALA A 247 -13.86 -10.77 5.68
C ALA A 247 -13.60 -9.45 6.43
N GLY A 248 -14.41 -8.41 6.20
CA GLY A 248 -14.31 -7.11 6.85
C GLY A 248 -14.55 -7.18 8.36
N CYS A 249 -15.60 -7.89 8.80
CA CYS A 249 -15.88 -8.11 10.22
C CYS A 249 -14.73 -8.87 10.90
N PHE A 250 -14.22 -9.93 10.25
CA PHE A 250 -13.07 -10.66 10.77
C PHE A 250 -11.83 -9.76 10.92
N MET A 251 -11.52 -8.95 9.89
CA MET A 251 -10.43 -7.96 9.94
C MET A 251 -10.60 -6.99 11.10
N ALA A 252 -11.82 -6.46 11.30
CA ALA A 252 -12.11 -5.47 12.32
C ALA A 252 -11.81 -6.00 13.71
N LEU A 253 -12.26 -7.20 14.02
CA LEU A 253 -12.03 -7.88 15.31
C LEU A 253 -10.58 -8.34 15.46
N TYR A 254 -10.04 -9.01 14.44
CA TYR A 254 -8.66 -9.50 14.44
C TYR A 254 -7.66 -8.37 14.74
N GLY A 255 -7.76 -7.26 13.99
CA GLY A 255 -6.86 -6.13 14.19
C GLY A 255 -7.00 -5.47 15.56
N ALA A 256 -8.23 -5.37 16.10
CA ALA A 256 -8.47 -4.82 17.43
C ALA A 256 -7.89 -5.71 18.53
N LEU A 257 -8.08 -7.04 18.45
CA LEU A 257 -7.55 -8.00 19.42
C LEU A 257 -6.02 -8.01 19.48
N TYR A 258 -5.38 -8.08 18.30
CA TYR A 258 -3.90 -8.05 18.25
C TYR A 258 -3.33 -6.71 18.71
N ALA A 259 -4.00 -5.59 18.45
CA ALA A 259 -3.60 -4.28 18.97
C ALA A 259 -3.64 -4.20 20.50
N ILE A 260 -4.62 -4.86 21.14
CA ILE A 260 -4.69 -4.92 22.61
C ILE A 260 -3.45 -5.62 23.18
N MET A 261 -2.95 -6.65 22.54
CA MET A 261 -1.78 -7.41 23.00
C MET A 261 -0.43 -6.74 22.68
N GLU A 262 -0.38 -5.85 21.68
CA GLU A 262 0.88 -5.30 21.15
C GLU A 262 1.48 -4.23 22.09
N ASN A 263 2.81 -4.23 22.21
CA ASN A 263 3.58 -3.28 23.02
C ASN A 263 4.41 -2.27 22.19
N ASP A 264 4.58 -2.49 20.89
CA ASP A 264 5.23 -1.54 20.00
C ASP A 264 4.21 -0.55 19.43
N MET A 265 4.43 0.76 19.62
CA MET A 265 3.49 1.81 19.18
C MET A 265 3.13 1.69 17.70
N ARG A 266 4.14 1.48 16.83
CA ARG A 266 3.91 1.43 15.38
C ARG A 266 3.24 0.13 14.94
N ARG A 267 3.56 -1.01 15.57
CA ARG A 267 2.90 -2.28 15.31
C ARG A 267 1.43 -2.24 15.76
N LEU A 268 1.17 -1.69 16.95
CA LEU A 268 -0.19 -1.44 17.45
C LEU A 268 -0.99 -0.60 16.45
N LEU A 269 -0.42 0.50 15.97
CA LEU A 269 -1.04 1.32 14.93
C LEU A 269 -1.21 0.54 13.61
N GLY A 270 -0.32 -0.37 13.26
CA GLY A 270 -0.43 -1.27 12.10
C GLY A 270 -1.66 -2.18 12.21
N TYR A 271 -1.85 -2.87 13.34
CA TYR A 271 -3.04 -3.69 13.58
C TYR A 271 -4.34 -2.90 13.50
N HIS A 272 -4.33 -1.65 13.97
CA HIS A 272 -5.48 -0.77 13.80
C HIS A 272 -5.71 -0.27 12.36
N ILE A 273 -4.71 -0.33 11.46
CA ILE A 273 -5.00 -0.14 10.04
C ILE A 273 -5.84 -1.33 9.55
N ILE A 274 -5.45 -2.55 9.88
CA ILE A 274 -6.21 -3.76 9.50
C ILE A 274 -7.64 -3.68 10.04
N SER A 275 -7.78 -3.36 11.35
CA SER A 275 -9.09 -3.24 11.98
C SER A 275 -9.98 -2.20 11.28
N GLN A 276 -9.49 -1.00 11.02
CA GLN A 276 -10.30 0.06 10.43
C GLN A 276 -10.56 -0.15 8.92
N VAL A 277 -9.63 -0.76 8.19
CA VAL A 277 -9.90 -1.22 6.81
C VAL A 277 -10.99 -2.29 6.81
N GLY A 278 -11.07 -3.12 7.86
CA GLY A 278 -12.16 -4.07 8.05
C GLY A 278 -13.55 -3.44 8.04
N PHE A 279 -13.74 -2.27 8.67
CA PHE A 279 -14.99 -1.52 8.59
C PHE A 279 -15.33 -1.11 7.15
N MET A 280 -14.31 -0.66 6.39
CA MET A 280 -14.50 -0.26 5.00
C MET A 280 -14.85 -1.46 4.12
N VAL A 281 -14.13 -2.58 4.29
CA VAL A 281 -14.36 -3.82 3.55
C VAL A 281 -15.75 -4.41 3.85
N ALA A 282 -16.18 -4.39 5.12
CA ALA A 282 -17.54 -4.79 5.50
C ALA A 282 -18.60 -3.91 4.83
N GLY A 283 -18.40 -2.58 4.83
CA GLY A 283 -19.30 -1.64 4.13
C GLY A 283 -19.36 -1.87 2.61
N VAL A 284 -18.23 -2.22 1.99
CA VAL A 284 -18.20 -2.62 0.56
C VAL A 284 -19.01 -3.88 0.34
N GLY A 285 -18.90 -4.88 1.24
CA GLY A 285 -19.66 -6.12 1.16
C GLY A 285 -21.17 -5.92 1.29
N VAL A 286 -21.63 -5.03 2.19
CA VAL A 286 -23.05 -4.64 2.31
C VAL A 286 -23.59 -4.04 1.01
N GLY A 287 -22.80 -3.24 0.30
CA GLY A 287 -23.08 -2.81 -1.08
C GLY A 287 -24.20 -1.80 -1.26
N THR A 288 -24.92 -1.40 -0.20
CA THR A 288 -25.93 -0.33 -0.32
C THR A 288 -25.27 1.03 -0.53
N ALA A 289 -25.97 1.97 -1.16
CA ALA A 289 -25.45 3.33 -1.40
C ALA A 289 -24.94 3.99 -0.09
N MET A 290 -25.68 3.81 1.01
CA MET A 290 -25.27 4.32 2.32
C MET A 290 -24.03 3.60 2.86
N ALA A 291 -23.92 2.29 2.69
CA ALA A 291 -22.73 1.53 3.13
C ALA A 291 -21.48 1.88 2.34
N LEU A 292 -21.61 2.06 1.02
CA LEU A 292 -20.51 2.50 0.15
C LEU A 292 -20.07 3.94 0.46
N ASN A 293 -21.04 4.84 0.72
CA ASN A 293 -20.74 6.18 1.23
C ASN A 293 -20.04 6.12 2.60
N GLY A 294 -20.49 5.24 3.49
CA GLY A 294 -19.84 4.97 4.77
C GLY A 294 -18.39 4.49 4.61
N ALA A 295 -18.14 3.54 3.71
CA ALA A 295 -16.80 3.04 3.41
C ALA A 295 -15.88 4.16 2.86
N ALA A 296 -16.36 4.97 1.93
CA ALA A 296 -15.62 6.11 1.38
C ALA A 296 -15.36 7.20 2.43
N ALA A 297 -16.38 7.57 3.23
CA ALA A 297 -16.25 8.51 4.33
C ALA A 297 -15.27 8.01 5.40
N HIS A 298 -15.30 6.69 5.69
CA HIS A 298 -14.37 6.11 6.65
C HIS A 298 -12.94 6.05 6.14
N ALA A 299 -12.73 5.79 4.83
CA ALA A 299 -11.42 5.90 4.19
C ALA A 299 -10.87 7.32 4.30
N PHE A 300 -11.69 8.34 4.00
CA PHE A 300 -11.33 9.76 4.12
C PHE A 300 -10.92 10.12 5.54
N SER A 301 -11.78 9.84 6.51
CA SER A 301 -11.54 10.14 7.93
C SER A 301 -10.32 9.39 8.49
N HIS A 302 -10.21 8.10 8.12
CA HIS A 302 -9.12 7.23 8.56
C HIS A 302 -7.74 7.73 8.07
N ILE A 303 -7.63 8.22 6.85
CA ILE A 303 -6.38 8.80 6.34
C ILE A 303 -5.93 9.95 7.25
N LEU A 304 -6.82 10.85 7.64
CA LEU A 304 -6.49 12.00 8.48
C LEU A 304 -6.04 11.58 9.88
N TYR A 305 -6.90 10.89 10.62
CA TYR A 305 -6.57 10.57 12.02
C TYR A 305 -5.45 9.52 12.14
N LYS A 306 -5.33 8.61 11.17
CA LYS A 306 -4.28 7.59 11.22
C LYS A 306 -2.90 8.17 10.94
N SER A 307 -2.81 9.03 9.94
CA SER A 307 -1.57 9.75 9.67
C SER A 307 -1.17 10.62 10.85
N LEU A 308 -2.14 11.27 11.52
CA LEU A 308 -1.89 12.05 12.72
C LEU A 308 -1.35 11.17 13.87
N LEU A 309 -1.90 9.96 14.07
CA LEU A 309 -1.37 9.00 15.06
C LEU A 309 0.06 8.58 14.74
N PHE A 310 0.37 8.31 13.46
CA PHE A 310 1.73 7.99 13.03
C PHE A 310 2.68 9.19 13.15
N MET A 311 2.21 10.41 12.90
CA MET A 311 2.99 11.64 13.14
C MET A 311 3.32 11.80 14.62
N CYS A 312 2.35 11.60 15.53
CA CYS A 312 2.55 11.68 16.97
C CYS A 312 3.49 10.59 17.49
N ALA A 313 3.31 9.34 17.06
CA ALA A 313 4.21 8.23 17.39
C ALA A 313 5.63 8.49 16.82
N GLY A 314 5.72 8.99 15.59
CA GLY A 314 6.96 9.41 14.96
C GLY A 314 7.67 10.54 15.71
N ALA A 315 6.92 11.52 16.20
CA ALA A 315 7.44 12.63 17.01
C ALA A 315 8.02 12.14 18.35
N ILE A 316 7.35 11.20 19.03
CA ILE A 316 7.86 10.59 20.26
C ILE A 316 9.15 9.80 19.97
N ILE A 317 9.17 8.98 18.92
CA ILE A 317 10.36 8.20 18.53
C ILE A 317 11.51 9.12 18.13
N TYR A 318 11.24 10.21 17.41
CA TYR A 318 12.26 11.19 17.03
C TYR A 318 12.88 11.84 18.25
N ALA A 319 12.06 12.22 19.23
CA ALA A 319 12.50 12.92 20.43
C ALA A 319 13.22 12.01 21.44
N THR A 320 12.78 10.74 21.59
CA THR A 320 13.24 9.84 22.66
C THR A 320 14.07 8.66 22.14
N GLY A 321 13.84 8.22 20.91
CA GLY A 321 14.35 6.96 20.35
C GLY A 321 13.63 5.71 20.86
N ILE A 322 12.52 5.84 21.60
CA ILE A 322 11.80 4.73 22.24
C ILE A 322 10.55 4.39 21.44
N ARG A 323 10.36 3.09 21.11
CA ARG A 323 9.20 2.55 20.38
C ARG A 323 8.21 1.81 21.29
N LYS A 324 8.67 1.26 22.41
CA LYS A 324 7.89 0.40 23.30
C LYS A 324 7.07 1.22 24.29
N ILE A 325 5.76 0.90 24.39
CA ILE A 325 4.82 1.62 25.25
C ILE A 325 5.21 1.49 26.73
N ASN A 326 5.61 0.27 27.15
CA ASN A 326 6.02 0.01 28.52
C ASN A 326 7.30 0.73 28.96
N GLN A 327 8.04 1.35 28.05
CA GLN A 327 9.25 2.13 28.33
C GLN A 327 8.98 3.64 28.42
N LEU A 328 7.73 4.08 28.15
CA LEU A 328 7.32 5.48 28.15
C LEU A 328 6.41 5.77 29.34
N SER A 329 6.44 6.98 29.86
CA SER A 329 5.51 7.50 30.87
C SER A 329 5.57 9.03 30.90
N GLY A 330 4.48 9.68 31.32
CA GLY A 330 4.43 11.12 31.59
C GLY A 330 4.72 12.05 30.39
N MET A 331 4.56 11.54 29.16
CA MET A 331 4.90 12.31 27.96
C MET A 331 4.01 13.55 27.75
N ALA A 332 2.82 13.61 28.37
CA ALA A 332 1.96 14.79 28.27
C ALA A 332 2.61 16.05 28.84
N LYS A 333 3.40 15.92 29.91
CA LYS A 333 4.14 17.05 30.49
C LYS A 333 5.33 17.48 29.62
N ARG A 334 6.01 16.51 28.99
CA ARG A 334 7.22 16.75 28.20
C ARG A 334 6.91 17.22 26.76
N MET A 335 5.80 16.75 26.20
CA MET A 335 5.38 17.02 24.83
C MET A 335 3.86 17.35 24.76
N PRO A 336 3.38 18.44 25.40
CA PRO A 336 1.95 18.71 25.57
C PRO A 336 1.21 18.88 24.24
N PHE A 337 1.82 19.52 23.25
CA PHE A 337 1.20 19.67 21.93
C PHE A 337 1.05 18.32 21.19
N VAL A 338 2.04 17.43 21.29
CA VAL A 338 1.96 16.09 20.72
C VAL A 338 0.88 15.27 21.42
N ALA A 339 0.76 15.41 22.74
CA ALA A 339 -0.30 14.77 23.51
C ALA A 339 -1.69 15.25 23.09
N LEU A 340 -1.88 16.56 22.89
CA LEU A 340 -3.14 17.13 22.40
C LEU A 340 -3.49 16.55 21.02
N CYS A 341 -2.56 16.59 20.06
CA CYS A 341 -2.77 16.04 18.73
C CYS A 341 -3.05 14.53 18.76
N PHE A 342 -2.35 13.80 19.63
CA PHE A 342 -2.58 12.37 19.83
C PHE A 342 -4.00 12.08 20.31
N PHE A 343 -4.49 12.80 21.34
CA PHE A 343 -5.84 12.57 21.85
C PHE A 343 -6.93 12.97 20.85
N VAL A 344 -6.73 14.03 20.05
CA VAL A 344 -7.63 14.34 18.93
C VAL A 344 -7.73 13.16 17.95
N ALA A 345 -6.60 12.58 17.56
CA ALA A 345 -6.57 11.43 16.67
C ALA A 345 -7.10 10.15 17.33
N ALA A 346 -6.81 9.93 18.62
CA ALA A 346 -7.29 8.80 19.40
C ALA A 346 -8.81 8.83 19.60
N PHE A 347 -9.37 10.01 19.87
CA PHE A 347 -10.82 10.20 19.94
C PHE A 347 -11.47 10.03 18.56
N SER A 348 -10.81 10.50 17.48
CA SER A 348 -11.29 10.28 16.12
C SER A 348 -11.38 8.78 15.79
N ILE A 349 -10.30 8.01 15.94
CA ILE A 349 -10.32 6.58 15.62
C ILE A 349 -11.27 5.77 16.50
N SER A 350 -11.47 6.21 17.74
CA SER A 350 -12.38 5.55 18.70
C SER A 350 -13.85 5.86 18.43
N GLY A 351 -14.15 6.83 17.56
CA GLY A 351 -15.52 7.23 17.26
C GLY A 351 -16.15 8.11 18.36
N VAL A 352 -15.34 8.90 19.07
CA VAL A 352 -15.87 9.86 20.05
C VAL A 352 -16.63 10.98 19.31
N PRO A 353 -17.83 11.37 19.75
CA PRO A 353 -18.58 12.47 19.14
C PRO A 353 -17.75 13.74 18.98
N LEU A 354 -18.05 14.54 17.97
CA LEU A 354 -17.34 15.75 17.54
C LEU A 354 -16.03 15.51 16.78
N PHE A 355 -15.63 14.26 16.55
CA PHE A 355 -14.48 13.92 15.72
C PHE A 355 -14.89 13.16 14.46
N ASN A 356 -14.13 13.31 13.40
CA ASN A 356 -14.47 12.79 12.05
C ASN A 356 -14.67 11.26 12.00
N GLY A 357 -13.99 10.50 12.86
CA GLY A 357 -14.16 9.06 12.93
C GLY A 357 -15.52 8.62 13.46
N PHE A 358 -16.15 9.41 14.33
CA PHE A 358 -17.54 9.18 14.76
C PHE A 358 -18.49 9.19 13.57
N ILE A 359 -18.42 10.24 12.75
CA ILE A 359 -19.30 10.42 11.61
C ILE A 359 -19.19 9.23 10.65
N SER A 360 -17.97 8.89 10.26
CA SER A 360 -17.74 7.86 9.24
C SER A 360 -18.04 6.43 9.72
N LYS A 361 -17.74 6.10 10.99
CA LYS A 361 -18.06 4.80 11.57
C LYS A 361 -19.55 4.59 11.71
N THR A 362 -20.25 5.59 12.24
CA THR A 362 -21.69 5.48 12.48
C THR A 362 -22.47 5.29 11.20
N ILE A 363 -22.09 5.94 10.09
CA ILE A 363 -22.71 5.70 8.78
C ILE A 363 -22.54 4.23 8.36
N THR A 364 -21.31 3.71 8.44
CA THR A 364 -21.02 2.33 7.99
C THR A 364 -21.79 1.29 8.83
N ILE A 365 -21.80 1.48 10.16
CA ILE A 365 -22.47 0.56 11.09
C ILE A 365 -23.99 0.64 10.93
N ALA A 366 -24.57 1.86 10.83
CA ALA A 366 -26.00 2.05 10.64
C ALA A 366 -26.47 1.50 9.29
N ALA A 367 -25.66 1.65 8.23
CA ALA A 367 -25.98 1.09 6.91
C ALA A 367 -26.09 -0.44 6.93
N ALA A 368 -25.28 -1.12 7.74
CA ALA A 368 -25.39 -2.58 7.91
C ALA A 368 -26.69 -2.97 8.61
N ALA A 369 -27.09 -2.24 9.67
CA ALA A 369 -28.36 -2.47 10.36
C ALA A 369 -29.57 -2.19 9.47
N GLU A 370 -29.56 -1.07 8.73
CA GLU A 370 -30.65 -0.71 7.79
C GLU A 370 -30.78 -1.72 6.63
N ALA A 371 -29.70 -2.37 6.24
CA ALA A 371 -29.70 -3.45 5.27
C ALA A 371 -30.13 -4.82 5.85
N GLY A 372 -30.41 -4.91 7.16
CA GLY A 372 -30.83 -6.14 7.84
C GLY A 372 -29.69 -7.08 8.22
N TYR A 373 -28.43 -6.60 8.20
CA TYR A 373 -27.25 -7.38 8.62
C TYR A 373 -26.87 -7.10 10.09
N ASP A 374 -27.73 -7.48 11.04
CA ASP A 374 -27.53 -7.23 12.48
C ASP A 374 -26.24 -7.84 13.03
N TRP A 375 -25.79 -8.96 12.48
CA TRP A 375 -24.53 -9.58 12.85
C TRP A 375 -23.31 -8.72 12.46
N VAL A 376 -23.36 -8.05 11.29
CA VAL A 376 -22.30 -7.11 10.87
C VAL A 376 -22.27 -5.91 11.80
N TYR A 377 -23.46 -5.33 12.08
CA TYR A 377 -23.61 -4.26 13.06
C TYR A 377 -22.94 -4.62 14.39
N THR A 378 -23.30 -5.76 14.98
CA THR A 378 -22.81 -6.20 16.30
C THR A 378 -21.29 -6.41 16.33
N LEU A 379 -20.73 -7.05 15.27
CA LEU A 379 -19.29 -7.32 15.23
C LEU A 379 -18.46 -6.04 15.00
N LEU A 380 -18.96 -5.07 14.23
CA LEU A 380 -18.30 -3.78 14.04
C LEU A 380 -18.36 -2.92 15.30
N GLU A 381 -19.48 -2.92 16.03
CA GLU A 381 -19.59 -2.28 17.34
C GLU A 381 -18.57 -2.87 18.34
N LEU A 382 -18.48 -4.20 18.42
CA LEU A 382 -17.51 -4.89 19.27
C LEU A 382 -16.05 -4.51 18.90
N ALA A 383 -15.74 -4.39 17.63
CA ALA A 383 -14.43 -3.94 17.17
C ALA A 383 -14.15 -2.47 17.57
N SER A 384 -15.18 -1.62 17.65
CA SER A 384 -15.06 -0.24 18.14
C SER A 384 -14.67 -0.16 19.60
N VAL A 385 -15.23 -1.04 20.45
CA VAL A 385 -14.83 -1.22 21.85
C VAL A 385 -13.32 -1.52 21.96
N GLY A 386 -12.85 -2.52 21.19
CA GLY A 386 -11.43 -2.89 21.17
C GLY A 386 -10.50 -1.76 20.70
N THR A 387 -10.99 -0.92 19.78
CA THR A 387 -10.24 0.25 19.28
C THR A 387 -10.07 1.31 20.38
N PHE A 388 -11.14 1.65 21.10
CA PHE A 388 -11.09 2.60 22.21
C PHE A 388 -10.18 2.10 23.34
N LEU A 389 -10.29 0.83 23.69
CA LEU A 389 -9.48 0.19 24.73
C LEU A 389 -7.97 0.26 24.41
N SER A 390 -7.58 -0.02 23.19
CA SER A 390 -6.16 -0.17 22.84
C SER A 390 -5.46 1.15 22.48
N ILE A 391 -6.14 2.10 21.83
CA ILE A 391 -5.53 3.39 21.48
C ILE A 391 -5.77 4.42 22.57
N THR A 392 -7.03 4.75 22.83
CA THR A 392 -7.31 5.87 23.73
C THR A 392 -6.96 5.54 25.18
N LEU A 393 -7.36 4.38 25.66
CA LEU A 393 -7.11 3.99 27.03
C LEU A 393 -5.68 3.46 27.19
N LYS A 394 -5.31 2.35 26.54
CA LYS A 394 -4.00 1.72 26.76
C LYS A 394 -2.85 2.64 26.28
N MET A 395 -2.80 2.99 25.00
CA MET A 395 -1.69 3.79 24.47
C MET A 395 -1.70 5.21 25.03
N GLY A 396 -2.88 5.84 25.14
CA GLY A 396 -3.04 7.19 25.71
C GLY A 396 -2.64 7.27 27.18
N TYR A 397 -3.12 6.33 28.00
CA TYR A 397 -2.81 6.33 29.42
C TYR A 397 -1.33 6.03 29.70
N PHE A 398 -0.81 4.90 29.17
CA PHE A 398 0.55 4.46 29.55
C PHE A 398 1.65 5.37 29.00
N ILE A 399 1.46 6.00 27.84
CA ILE A 399 2.46 6.91 27.28
C ILE A 399 2.34 8.32 27.87
N PHE A 400 1.12 8.86 27.94
CA PHE A 400 0.94 10.28 28.21
C PHE A 400 0.49 10.61 29.64
N LEU A 401 -0.45 9.83 30.21
CA LEU A 401 -1.13 10.18 31.47
C LEU A 401 -0.54 9.49 32.70
N ARG A 402 0.09 8.32 32.55
CA ARG A 402 0.75 7.63 33.64
C ARG A 402 1.78 8.55 34.30
N LYS A 403 1.87 8.51 35.65
CA LYS A 403 2.88 9.28 36.38
C LYS A 403 4.28 8.99 35.85
N GLU A 404 5.14 10.00 35.89
CA GLU A 404 6.51 9.93 35.43
C GLU A 404 7.32 9.01 36.37
N GLU A 405 7.48 7.75 35.98
CA GLU A 405 8.20 6.72 36.74
C GLU A 405 9.58 6.43 36.15
N LYS A 406 9.86 6.94 34.94
CA LYS A 406 11.08 6.62 34.20
C LYS A 406 11.79 7.90 33.79
N ASP A 407 13.10 7.90 33.96
CA ASP A 407 13.91 9.01 33.49
C ASP A 407 14.11 8.86 31.96
N ILE A 408 13.29 9.57 31.18
CA ILE A 408 13.31 9.56 29.72
C ILE A 408 14.14 10.72 29.23
N VAL A 409 15.27 10.41 28.60
CA VAL A 409 16.15 11.42 27.99
C VAL A 409 15.59 11.87 26.65
N MET A 410 15.39 13.17 26.51
CA MET A 410 15.00 13.80 25.23
C MET A 410 16.23 14.00 24.37
N LYS A 411 16.39 13.18 23.32
CA LYS A 411 17.56 13.19 22.44
C LYS A 411 17.56 14.35 21.46
N HIS A 412 16.39 14.67 20.88
CA HIS A 412 16.25 15.69 19.85
C HIS A 412 15.05 16.58 20.11
N LYS A 413 15.18 17.88 19.78
CA LYS A 413 14.03 18.81 19.69
C LYS A 413 13.29 18.58 18.38
N LEU A 414 11.97 18.60 18.44
CA LEU A 414 11.14 18.46 17.24
C LEU A 414 11.30 19.65 16.29
N PRO A 415 11.44 19.40 14.99
CA PRO A 415 11.38 20.43 13.97
C PRO A 415 10.02 21.13 13.94
N LYS A 416 9.97 22.43 13.65
CA LYS A 416 8.74 23.24 13.64
C LYS A 416 7.70 22.73 12.63
N ASN A 417 8.15 22.22 11.49
CA ASN A 417 7.27 21.66 10.45
C ASN A 417 6.45 20.44 10.94
N MET A 418 7.00 19.62 11.85
CA MET A 418 6.25 18.51 12.46
C MET A 418 5.06 19.02 13.28
N TYR A 419 5.26 20.12 14.06
CA TYR A 419 4.16 20.74 14.80
C TYR A 419 3.07 21.29 13.88
N VAL A 420 3.46 21.96 12.79
CA VAL A 420 2.50 22.50 11.81
C VAL A 420 1.67 21.39 11.17
N ALA A 421 2.33 20.33 10.71
CA ALA A 421 1.63 19.20 10.09
C ALA A 421 0.67 18.50 11.05
N MET A 422 1.10 18.23 12.30
CA MET A 422 0.22 17.63 13.32
C MET A 422 -0.95 18.54 13.67
N GLY A 423 -0.73 19.86 13.79
CA GLY A 423 -1.78 20.83 14.05
C GLY A 423 -2.83 20.89 12.94
N LEU A 424 -2.38 20.89 11.67
CA LEU A 424 -3.28 20.83 10.51
C LEU A 424 -4.11 19.52 10.50
N GLY A 425 -3.46 18.39 10.73
CA GLY A 425 -4.17 17.11 10.83
C GLY A 425 -5.20 17.08 11.95
N ALA A 426 -4.86 17.60 13.13
CA ALA A 426 -5.77 17.68 14.29
C ALA A 426 -6.96 18.61 13.99
N CYS A 427 -6.70 19.76 13.40
CA CYS A 427 -7.74 20.73 13.02
C CYS A 427 -8.74 20.10 12.03
N LEU A 428 -8.26 19.39 11.01
CA LEU A 428 -9.12 18.71 10.03
C LEU A 428 -9.92 17.56 10.66
N CYS A 429 -9.33 16.78 11.57
CA CYS A 429 -10.06 15.73 12.29
C CYS A 429 -11.24 16.30 13.10
N PHE A 430 -11.05 17.44 13.73
CA PHE A 430 -12.09 18.14 14.49
C PHE A 430 -13.11 18.81 13.55
N LEU A 431 -12.65 19.53 12.53
CA LEU A 431 -13.49 20.25 11.57
C LEU A 431 -14.51 19.33 10.89
N TYR A 432 -14.06 18.21 10.32
CA TYR A 432 -14.93 17.22 9.67
C TYR A 432 -15.80 16.44 10.67
N GLY A 433 -15.47 16.47 11.96
CA GLY A 433 -16.30 15.90 13.01
C GLY A 433 -17.45 16.81 13.44
N VAL A 434 -17.21 18.12 13.51
CA VAL A 434 -18.23 19.11 13.92
C VAL A 434 -19.16 19.48 12.77
N TYR A 435 -18.63 19.50 11.53
CA TYR A 435 -19.39 19.85 10.31
C TYR A 435 -19.43 18.67 9.32
N PRO A 436 -20.31 17.67 9.54
CA PRO A 436 -20.41 16.49 8.67
C PRO A 436 -20.70 16.82 7.22
N ASP A 437 -21.47 17.89 6.95
CA ASP A 437 -21.83 18.32 5.61
C ASP A 437 -20.62 18.63 4.71
N LEU A 438 -19.51 19.04 5.30
CA LEU A 438 -18.27 19.24 4.54
C LEU A 438 -17.76 17.93 3.93
N LEU A 439 -17.98 16.79 4.60
CA LEU A 439 -17.63 15.47 4.09
C LEU A 439 -18.74 14.93 3.18
N TYR A 440 -20.01 15.07 3.57
CA TYR A 440 -21.16 14.52 2.86
C TYR A 440 -21.29 15.02 1.42
N ARG A 441 -20.92 16.30 1.18
CA ARG A 441 -20.92 16.92 -0.16
C ARG A 441 -20.04 16.20 -1.17
N PHE A 442 -19.05 15.47 -0.71
CA PHE A 442 -18.09 14.77 -1.57
C PHE A 442 -18.46 13.30 -1.76
N LEU A 443 -19.42 12.75 -1.01
CA LEU A 443 -19.74 11.33 -1.05
C LEU A 443 -20.45 10.94 -2.36
N PRO A 444 -20.02 9.82 -3.02
CA PRO A 444 -20.32 9.59 -4.43
C PRO A 444 -21.69 8.97 -4.70
N PHE A 445 -22.30 8.29 -3.71
CA PHE A 445 -23.48 7.43 -3.94
C PHE A 445 -24.79 8.10 -3.45
N GLY A 446 -25.13 9.25 -4.04
CA GLY A 446 -26.34 9.99 -3.72
C GLY A 446 -26.24 10.86 -2.46
N ALA A 447 -27.31 11.62 -2.19
CA ALA A 447 -27.34 12.49 -1.03
C ALA A 447 -27.39 11.70 0.27
N VAL A 448 -26.50 12.04 1.22
CA VAL A 448 -26.47 11.42 2.54
C VAL A 448 -27.45 12.15 3.47
N THR A 449 -28.51 11.45 3.88
CA THR A 449 -29.53 11.96 4.81
C THR A 449 -29.27 11.55 6.25
N TYR A 450 -28.12 10.93 6.51
CA TYR A 450 -27.76 10.41 7.83
C TYR A 450 -27.42 11.52 8.82
N GLU A 451 -28.16 11.57 9.93
CA GLU A 451 -27.92 12.49 11.04
C GLU A 451 -27.16 11.78 12.18
N PRO A 452 -25.86 12.06 12.37
CA PRO A 452 -25.05 11.38 13.39
C PRO A 452 -25.34 11.88 14.80
N PHE A 453 -25.78 13.13 15.00
CA PHE A 453 -25.93 13.78 16.29
C PHE A 453 -27.35 13.65 16.89
N THR A 454 -28.00 12.51 16.69
CA THR A 454 -29.25 12.22 17.40
C THR A 454 -28.99 11.81 18.84
N ALA A 455 -29.89 12.16 19.77
CA ALA A 455 -29.74 11.84 21.20
C ALA A 455 -29.54 10.33 21.45
N ALA A 456 -30.26 9.48 20.74
CA ALA A 456 -30.13 8.02 20.86
C ALA A 456 -28.75 7.52 20.47
N ARG A 457 -28.19 7.99 19.33
CA ARG A 457 -26.85 7.60 18.84
C ARG A 457 -25.74 8.10 19.76
N LEU A 458 -25.86 9.37 20.22
CA LEU A 458 -24.91 9.92 21.18
C LEU A 458 -24.89 9.12 22.49
N LEU A 459 -26.07 8.77 23.00
CA LEU A 459 -26.20 7.98 24.23
C LEU A 459 -25.55 6.60 24.06
N SER A 460 -25.90 5.86 23.01
CA SER A 460 -25.32 4.53 22.74
C SER A 460 -23.79 4.57 22.66
N TYR A 461 -23.22 5.57 21.98
CA TYR A 461 -21.76 5.70 21.90
C TYR A 461 -21.13 6.05 23.24
N VAL A 462 -21.73 6.96 24.02
CA VAL A 462 -21.25 7.30 25.37
C VAL A 462 -21.32 6.07 26.29
N GLU A 463 -22.37 5.28 26.19
CA GLU A 463 -22.50 4.02 26.92
C GLU A 463 -21.36 3.06 26.63
N ILE A 464 -21.04 2.83 25.34
CA ILE A 464 -19.91 1.98 24.91
C ILE A 464 -18.59 2.49 25.47
N LEU A 465 -18.35 3.81 25.42
CA LEU A 465 -17.12 4.41 25.96
C LEU A 465 -17.02 4.22 27.46
N VAL A 466 -18.10 4.46 28.21
CA VAL A 466 -18.14 4.31 29.69
C VAL A 466 -17.98 2.84 30.08
N VAL A 467 -18.75 1.93 29.45
CA VAL A 467 -18.68 0.48 29.71
C VAL A 467 -17.28 -0.08 29.42
N THR A 468 -16.54 0.51 28.46
CA THR A 468 -15.15 0.11 28.18
C THR A 468 -14.16 0.73 29.16
N MET A 469 -14.36 2.01 29.55
CA MET A 469 -13.43 2.74 30.41
C MET A 469 -13.45 2.23 31.85
N VAL A 470 -14.62 1.90 32.38
CA VAL A 470 -14.75 1.44 33.77
C VAL A 470 -13.97 0.15 34.03
N PRO A 471 -14.15 -0.95 33.28
CA PRO A 471 -13.33 -2.16 33.44
C PRO A 471 -11.83 -1.90 33.21
N PHE A 472 -11.47 -1.05 32.26
CA PHE A 472 -10.07 -0.70 32.03
C PHE A 472 -9.45 -0.10 33.32
N MET A 473 -10.13 0.85 33.96
CA MET A 473 -9.64 1.48 35.20
C MET A 473 -9.63 0.49 36.37
N MET A 474 -10.61 -0.40 36.48
CA MET A 474 -10.64 -1.43 37.50
C MET A 474 -9.50 -2.45 37.38
N PHE A 475 -9.15 -2.82 36.16
CA PHE A 475 -8.10 -3.81 35.86
C PHE A 475 -6.79 -3.18 35.41
N LEU A 476 -6.59 -1.88 35.65
CA LEU A 476 -5.43 -1.12 35.15
C LEU A 476 -4.07 -1.80 35.36
N PRO A 477 -3.75 -2.41 36.53
CA PRO A 477 -2.48 -3.10 36.74
C PRO A 477 -2.27 -4.31 35.82
N ARG A 478 -3.37 -5.00 35.42
CA ARG A 478 -3.34 -6.15 34.54
C ARG A 478 -3.25 -5.75 33.05
N MET A 479 -3.59 -4.51 32.73
CA MET A 479 -3.56 -3.95 31.38
C MET A 479 -2.20 -3.35 31.02
N GLU A 480 -1.22 -3.41 31.91
CA GLU A 480 0.13 -2.90 31.64
C GLU A 480 0.74 -3.63 30.45
N PRO A 481 1.31 -2.88 29.46
CA PRO A 481 1.92 -3.49 28.30
C PRO A 481 3.13 -4.34 28.66
N HIS A 482 3.13 -5.60 28.25
CA HIS A 482 4.23 -6.55 28.46
C HIS A 482 4.94 -6.84 27.14
N THR A 483 6.20 -7.27 27.21
CA THR A 483 6.92 -7.85 26.09
C THR A 483 6.47 -9.30 25.94
N ALA A 484 5.41 -9.52 25.18
CA ALA A 484 4.91 -10.84 24.82
C ALA A 484 5.19 -11.13 23.36
N LEU A 485 5.41 -12.39 23.04
CA LEU A 485 5.47 -12.88 21.65
C LEU A 485 4.04 -13.27 21.26
N SER A 486 3.40 -12.48 20.40
CA SER A 486 2.12 -12.85 19.81
C SER A 486 2.37 -13.63 18.51
N LEU A 487 1.82 -14.83 18.42
CA LEU A 487 1.84 -15.62 17.19
C LEU A 487 0.83 -15.01 16.22
N ASP A 488 1.33 -14.59 15.04
CA ASP A 488 0.52 -13.99 13.99
C ASP A 488 0.62 -14.80 12.69
N THR A 489 -0.15 -14.46 11.68
CA THR A 489 -0.15 -15.09 10.35
C THR A 489 1.22 -15.05 9.68
N ASP A 490 2.11 -14.13 10.06
CA ASP A 490 3.50 -14.08 9.60
C ASP A 490 4.31 -15.32 9.93
N TRP A 491 3.93 -16.09 10.98
CA TRP A 491 4.56 -17.35 11.32
C TRP A 491 4.49 -18.35 10.15
N PHE A 492 3.37 -18.39 9.42
CA PHE A 492 3.17 -19.32 8.32
C PHE A 492 4.17 -19.09 7.18
N TYR A 493 4.45 -17.84 6.80
CA TYR A 493 5.42 -17.59 5.73
C TYR A 493 6.86 -17.51 6.24
N ARG A 494 7.10 -17.20 7.53
CA ARG A 494 8.45 -17.18 8.12
C ARG A 494 9.00 -18.56 8.42
N LYS A 495 8.16 -19.54 8.69
CA LYS A 495 8.59 -20.89 9.09
C LYS A 495 8.18 -21.96 8.08
N PRO A 496 6.91 -22.39 7.97
CA PRO A 496 6.54 -23.46 7.03
C PRO A 496 6.82 -23.08 5.57
N PHE A 497 6.38 -21.91 5.13
CA PHE A 497 6.59 -21.51 3.74
C PHE A 497 8.06 -21.29 3.40
N ALA A 498 8.86 -20.71 4.31
CA ALA A 498 10.29 -20.59 4.11
C ALA A 498 10.98 -21.97 4.01
N ALA A 499 10.55 -22.96 4.80
CA ALA A 499 11.06 -24.33 4.71
C ALA A 499 10.70 -24.97 3.36
N ILE A 500 9.44 -24.81 2.90
CA ILE A 500 9.00 -25.28 1.59
C ILE A 500 9.81 -24.61 0.47
N MET A 501 9.96 -23.29 0.51
CA MET A 501 10.71 -22.54 -0.50
C MET A 501 12.19 -22.94 -0.54
N ASN A 502 12.82 -23.16 0.61
CA ASN A 502 14.19 -23.67 0.67
C ASN A 502 14.31 -25.08 0.08
N PHE A 503 13.34 -25.95 0.34
CA PHE A 503 13.29 -27.28 -0.27
C PHE A 503 13.12 -27.20 -1.80
N VAL A 504 12.15 -26.43 -2.27
CA VAL A 504 11.91 -26.24 -3.73
C VAL A 504 13.12 -25.61 -4.41
N SER A 505 13.70 -24.57 -3.80
CA SER A 505 14.92 -23.92 -4.30
C SER A 505 16.08 -24.92 -4.36
N GLY A 506 16.28 -25.74 -3.32
CA GLY A 506 17.29 -26.81 -3.32
C GLY A 506 17.08 -27.80 -4.47
N LEU A 507 15.83 -28.24 -4.68
CA LEU A 507 15.48 -29.12 -5.78
C LEU A 507 15.74 -28.48 -7.14
N MET A 508 15.34 -27.22 -7.34
CA MET A 508 15.59 -26.48 -8.59
C MET A 508 17.09 -26.28 -8.84
N CYS A 509 17.86 -25.93 -7.82
CA CYS A 509 19.32 -25.84 -7.94
C CYS A 509 19.96 -27.18 -8.31
N ALA A 510 19.51 -28.27 -7.74
CA ALA A 510 19.99 -29.61 -8.08
C ALA A 510 19.66 -29.98 -9.53
N LEU A 511 18.44 -29.70 -9.99
CA LEU A 511 18.01 -29.89 -11.38
C LEU A 511 18.82 -29.02 -12.35
N CYS A 512 18.98 -27.74 -12.08
CA CYS A 512 19.77 -26.85 -12.91
C CYS A 512 21.24 -27.28 -12.99
N LYS A 513 21.81 -27.74 -11.85
CA LYS A 513 23.16 -28.29 -11.84
C LYS A 513 23.26 -29.55 -12.69
N GLY A 514 22.34 -30.51 -12.51
CA GLY A 514 22.29 -31.73 -13.30
C GLY A 514 22.15 -31.48 -14.80
N LEU A 515 21.29 -30.54 -15.20
CA LEU A 515 21.15 -30.11 -16.60
C LEU A 515 22.42 -29.42 -17.13
N GLY A 516 23.06 -28.58 -16.30
CA GLY A 516 24.33 -27.95 -16.64
C GLY A 516 25.47 -28.94 -16.84
N ASP A 517 25.58 -29.92 -15.96
CA ASP A 517 26.57 -31.01 -16.05
C ASP A 517 26.31 -31.87 -17.30
N ALA A 518 25.05 -32.23 -17.56
CA ALA A 518 24.66 -32.96 -18.77
C ALA A 518 24.96 -32.19 -20.06
N TRP A 519 24.68 -30.87 -20.06
CA TRP A 519 25.02 -29.99 -21.16
C TRP A 519 26.53 -29.88 -21.37
N GLY A 520 27.32 -29.76 -20.28
CA GLY A 520 28.76 -29.76 -20.34
C GLY A 520 29.31 -31.04 -21.00
N ILE A 521 28.85 -32.21 -20.56
CA ILE A 521 29.24 -33.49 -21.15
C ILE A 521 28.85 -33.58 -22.65
N ALA A 522 27.64 -33.11 -23.00
CA ALA A 522 27.17 -33.14 -24.39
C ALA A 522 28.00 -32.17 -25.26
N ASN A 523 28.30 -30.99 -24.75
CA ASN A 523 29.12 -30.00 -25.42
C ASN A 523 30.56 -30.48 -25.63
N ASP A 524 31.19 -31.10 -24.63
CA ASP A 524 32.53 -31.66 -24.74
C ASP A 524 32.58 -32.76 -25.79
N LYS A 525 31.60 -33.66 -25.79
CA LYS A 525 31.48 -34.71 -26.86
C LYS A 525 31.26 -34.10 -28.23
N PHE A 526 30.45 -33.04 -28.32
CA PHE A 526 30.22 -32.34 -29.59
C PHE A 526 31.49 -31.63 -30.07
N MET A 527 32.24 -31.01 -29.17
CA MET A 527 33.52 -30.36 -29.48
C MET A 527 34.56 -31.38 -29.91
N ASP A 528 34.65 -32.53 -29.23
CA ASP A 528 35.54 -33.62 -29.65
C ASP A 528 35.17 -34.15 -31.05
N LEU A 529 33.88 -34.37 -31.31
CA LEU A 529 33.37 -34.82 -32.60
C LEU A 529 33.68 -33.80 -33.71
N THR A 530 33.53 -32.50 -33.45
CA THR A 530 33.77 -31.43 -34.43
C THR A 530 35.26 -31.13 -34.63
N SER A 531 36.09 -31.32 -33.58
CA SER A 531 37.53 -31.12 -33.66
C SER A 531 38.25 -32.21 -34.46
N ASN A 532 37.75 -33.47 -34.35
CA ASN A 532 38.33 -34.59 -35.09
C ASN A 532 37.25 -35.61 -35.56
N PRO A 533 36.43 -35.24 -36.58
CA PRO A 533 35.37 -36.09 -37.09
C PRO A 533 35.87 -37.43 -37.65
N MET A 534 37.14 -37.55 -38.04
CA MET A 534 37.71 -38.79 -38.59
C MET A 534 37.99 -39.83 -37.50
N ASP A 535 38.31 -39.42 -36.25
CA ASP A 535 38.46 -40.36 -35.12
C ASP A 535 37.14 -41.04 -34.77
N PHE A 536 36.00 -40.37 -34.99
CA PHE A 536 34.69 -40.96 -34.81
C PHE A 536 34.31 -41.93 -35.95
N LEU A 537 34.70 -41.63 -37.15
CA LEU A 537 34.44 -42.48 -38.32
C LEU A 537 35.39 -43.68 -38.41
N ASP A 538 36.63 -43.57 -37.88
CA ASP A 538 37.64 -44.63 -37.82
C ASP A 538 37.54 -45.54 -36.60
N ALA A 539 36.47 -45.46 -35.81
CA ALA A 539 36.19 -46.36 -34.65
C ALA A 539 35.98 -47.83 -35.02
N ARG A 540 36.49 -48.31 -36.17
CA ARG A 540 36.60 -49.74 -36.52
C ARG A 540 37.88 -50.31 -35.89
N PRO A 541 37.82 -51.45 -35.18
CA PRO A 541 38.90 -51.91 -34.28
C PRO A 541 40.19 -52.42 -34.99
N PHE A 542 40.37 -52.20 -36.25
CA PHE A 542 41.49 -52.75 -37.01
C PHE A 542 42.18 -51.77 -38.01
N ARG A 543 41.93 -50.46 -37.95
CA ARG A 543 42.63 -49.50 -38.81
C ARG A 543 43.64 -48.65 -38.01
N LYS A 544 44.86 -48.46 -38.55
CA LYS A 544 45.84 -47.52 -37.98
C LYS A 544 45.19 -46.12 -37.92
N ARG A 545 45.22 -45.50 -36.73
CA ARG A 545 44.76 -44.12 -36.54
C ARG A 545 45.52 -43.19 -37.46
N THR A 546 44.88 -42.66 -38.46
CA THR A 546 45.41 -41.54 -39.26
C THR A 546 45.27 -40.30 -38.45
N HIS A 547 46.38 -39.67 -38.14
CA HIS A 547 46.39 -38.36 -37.44
C HIS A 547 45.75 -37.33 -38.36
N TYR A 548 44.51 -36.96 -38.07
CA TYR A 548 43.84 -35.88 -38.75
C TYR A 548 44.51 -34.58 -38.35
N ASN A 549 45.10 -33.84 -39.31
CA ASN A 549 45.63 -32.53 -39.11
C ASN A 549 44.64 -31.52 -39.69
N PRO A 550 43.89 -30.79 -38.83
CA PRO A 550 42.88 -29.83 -39.29
C PRO A 550 43.46 -28.70 -40.17
N GLU A 551 44.76 -28.40 -40.01
CA GLU A 551 45.42 -27.37 -40.82
C GLU A 551 45.48 -27.71 -42.32
N ASN A 552 45.48 -29.01 -42.68
CA ASN A 552 45.47 -29.48 -44.07
C ASN A 552 44.13 -29.29 -44.79
N TYR A 553 43.05 -29.02 -44.02
CA TYR A 553 41.67 -28.89 -44.51
C TYR A 553 41.04 -27.54 -44.20
N ARG A 554 41.78 -26.65 -43.52
CA ARG A 554 41.29 -25.29 -43.29
C ARG A 554 41.27 -24.54 -44.59
N THR A 555 40.08 -24.23 -45.09
CA THR A 555 39.91 -23.19 -46.09
C THR A 555 40.41 -21.86 -45.54
N SER A 556 41.02 -21.02 -46.40
CA SER A 556 41.48 -19.71 -45.95
C SER A 556 40.34 -18.94 -45.30
N ILE A 557 40.61 -18.24 -44.19
CA ILE A 557 39.61 -17.41 -43.50
C ILE A 557 38.96 -16.39 -44.42
N ALA A 558 39.64 -16.04 -45.52
CA ALA A 558 39.16 -15.11 -46.54
C ALA A 558 37.89 -15.61 -47.25
N ASP A 559 37.75 -16.93 -47.50
CA ASP A 559 36.62 -17.46 -48.25
C ASP A 559 35.30 -17.42 -47.47
N PRO A 560 35.22 -17.90 -46.23
CA PRO A 560 33.99 -17.73 -45.42
C PRO A 560 33.68 -16.26 -45.09
N MET A 561 34.69 -15.41 -44.87
CA MET A 561 34.46 -13.97 -44.68
C MET A 561 33.89 -13.30 -45.93
N MET A 562 34.37 -13.64 -47.13
CA MET A 562 33.82 -13.12 -48.38
C MET A 562 32.37 -13.55 -48.60
N ILE A 563 32.02 -14.79 -48.23
CA ILE A 563 30.63 -15.28 -48.32
C ILE A 563 29.74 -14.51 -47.34
N ILE A 564 30.17 -14.36 -46.07
CA ILE A 564 29.42 -13.62 -45.06
C ILE A 564 29.25 -12.15 -45.45
N LEU A 565 30.31 -11.52 -45.94
CA LEU A 565 30.26 -10.12 -46.41
C LEU A 565 29.29 -9.95 -47.58
N THR A 566 29.31 -10.89 -48.53
CA THR A 566 28.42 -10.88 -49.70
C THR A 566 26.95 -11.02 -49.26
N VAL A 567 26.66 -11.93 -48.31
CA VAL A 567 25.31 -12.10 -47.76
C VAL A 567 24.86 -10.85 -47.01
N LEU A 568 25.71 -10.27 -46.17
CA LEU A 568 25.40 -9.04 -45.45
C LEU A 568 25.12 -7.85 -46.38
N VAL A 569 25.96 -7.68 -47.43
CA VAL A 569 25.76 -6.63 -48.45
C VAL A 569 24.46 -6.86 -49.22
N SER A 570 24.17 -8.11 -49.61
CA SER A 570 22.93 -8.45 -50.31
C SER A 570 21.69 -8.21 -49.44
N CYS A 571 21.74 -8.59 -48.16
CA CYS A 571 20.68 -8.31 -47.18
C CYS A 571 20.49 -6.80 -46.97
N ALA A 572 21.57 -6.04 -46.82
CA ALA A 572 21.51 -4.59 -46.67
C ALA A 572 20.92 -3.92 -47.92
N ALA A 573 21.34 -4.35 -49.14
CA ALA A 573 20.77 -3.87 -50.37
C ALA A 573 19.28 -4.19 -50.51
N TYR A 574 18.87 -5.40 -50.12
CA TYR A 574 17.45 -5.78 -50.10
C TYR A 574 16.65 -4.92 -49.12
N PHE A 575 17.14 -4.70 -47.89
CA PHE A 575 16.50 -3.81 -46.92
C PHE A 575 16.39 -2.38 -47.43
N ILE A 576 17.45 -1.83 -48.04
CA ILE A 576 17.44 -0.46 -48.57
C ILE A 576 16.45 -0.34 -49.75
N THR A 577 16.30 -1.37 -50.55
CA THR A 577 15.33 -1.36 -51.68
C THR A 577 13.90 -1.58 -51.19
N SER A 578 13.68 -2.37 -50.12
CA SER A 578 12.35 -2.59 -49.53
C SER A 578 11.83 -1.41 -48.69
N LEU A 579 12.70 -0.53 -48.23
CA LEU A 579 12.31 0.71 -47.51
C LEU A 579 11.93 1.87 -48.44
N ARG A 580 11.95 1.66 -49.77
CA ARG A 580 11.57 2.68 -50.79
C ARG A 580 10.15 2.48 -51.35
N PHE A 581 9.27 1.74 -50.64
CA PHE A 581 7.84 1.68 -50.97
C PHE A 581 6.97 2.11 -49.80
#